data_dd6cd2c8ebd3da0070d03fdd82e2065b
#
_entry.id   dd6cd2c8ebd3da0070d03fdd82e2065b
#
_cell.length_a   1.000
_cell.length_b   1.000
_cell.length_c   1.000
_cell.angle_alpha   90.00
_cell.angle_beta   90.00
_cell.angle_gamma   90.00
#
_symmetry.space_group_name_H-M   'P 1'
#
loop_
_entity.id
_entity.type
_entity.pdbx_description
1 polymer ?
#
loop_
_entity_poly.entity_id
_entity_poly.type
_entity_poly.pdbx_seq_one_letter_code
_entity_poly.pdbx_strand_id
1 'polypeptide(L)' 'MKVRTKTMIAFMLPDDNDFHMDEEGNILVFDRLDELFTFLTENNLPVDKVSCFEVTAIEEQEKDK' A
#
# COMPACT_ATOMS: atom_id res chain seq x y z
N MET A 1 -23.64 12.34 4.72
CA MET A 1 -22.35 12.16 4.00
C MET A 1 -21.89 10.72 4.14
N LYS A 2 -21.49 10.15 3.05
CA LYS A 2 -20.97 8.79 3.04
C LYS A 2 -19.51 8.77 2.66
N VAL A 3 -18.76 7.90 3.30
CA VAL A 3 -17.38 7.70 2.97
C VAL A 3 -17.17 6.23 2.66
N ARG A 4 -16.58 5.96 1.53
CA ARG A 4 -16.24 4.60 1.15
C ARG A 4 -14.77 4.38 1.42
N THR A 5 -14.49 3.30 2.12
CA THR A 5 -13.12 2.96 2.45
C THR A 5 -12.75 1.63 1.84
N LYS A 6 -11.47 1.41 1.72
CA LYS A 6 -10.95 0.18 1.15
C LYS A 6 -9.71 -0.22 1.92
N THR A 7 -9.61 -1.48 2.24
CA THR A 7 -8.42 -2.01 2.89
C THR A 7 -7.41 -2.37 1.82
N MET A 8 -6.22 -1.82 1.96
CA MET A 8 -5.13 -2.05 1.02
C MET A 8 -3.91 -2.51 1.80
N ILE A 9 -2.89 -2.92 1.08
CA ILE A 9 -1.67 -3.46 1.69
C ILE A 9 -0.51 -2.54 1.36
N ALA A 10 0.15 -2.06 2.41
CA ALA A 10 1.41 -1.31 2.28
C ALA A 10 2.54 -2.18 2.80
N PHE A 11 3.77 -1.79 2.54
CA PHE A 11 4.90 -2.56 3.01
C PHE A 11 6.06 -1.66 3.37
N MET A 12 6.94 -2.19 4.22
CA MET A 12 8.18 -1.53 4.59
C MET A 12 9.34 -2.47 4.31
N LEU A 13 10.39 -1.92 3.75
CA LEU A 13 11.63 -2.68 3.55
C LEU A 13 12.39 -2.74 4.86
N PRO A 14 13.31 -3.73 5.02
CA PRO A 14 14.00 -3.91 6.30
C PRO A 14 14.73 -2.68 6.80
N ASP A 15 15.24 -1.87 5.88
CA ASP A 15 16.01 -0.68 6.27
C ASP A 15 15.18 0.60 6.29
N ASP A 16 13.90 0.50 5.97
CA ASP A 16 13.03 1.68 5.94
C ASP A 16 12.46 1.95 7.32
N ASN A 17 12.28 3.24 7.60
CA ASN A 17 11.62 3.68 8.84
C ASN A 17 10.16 4.02 8.62
N ASP A 18 9.67 3.86 7.39
CA ASP A 18 8.32 4.21 7.02
C ASP A 18 7.90 3.37 5.83
N PHE A 19 6.64 3.48 5.46
CA PHE A 19 6.13 2.74 4.31
C PHE A 19 6.84 3.15 3.04
N HIS A 20 6.96 2.20 2.13
CA HIS A 20 7.56 2.48 0.83
C HIS A 20 6.66 3.45 0.06
N MET A 21 7.28 4.45 -0.56
CA MET A 21 6.57 5.47 -1.29
C MET A 21 6.71 5.27 -2.79
N ASP A 22 5.71 5.76 -3.53
CA ASP A 22 5.83 5.78 -4.98
C ASP A 22 6.59 7.01 -5.43
N GLU A 23 6.68 7.20 -6.75
CA GLU A 23 7.46 8.31 -7.29
C GLU A 23 6.85 9.67 -6.97
N GLU A 24 5.57 9.69 -6.64
CA GLU A 24 4.88 10.93 -6.33
C GLU A 24 4.90 11.27 -4.84
N GLY A 25 5.50 10.40 -4.04
CA GLY A 25 5.59 10.63 -2.61
C GLY A 25 4.41 10.11 -1.82
N ASN A 26 3.56 9.32 -2.44
CA ASN A 26 2.43 8.70 -1.77
C ASN A 26 2.80 7.30 -1.34
N ILE A 27 2.17 6.82 -0.26
CA ILE A 27 2.40 5.46 0.19
C ILE A 27 1.95 4.49 -0.90
N LEU A 28 2.85 3.61 -1.31
CA LEU A 28 2.56 2.63 -2.34
C LEU A 28 1.73 1.51 -1.72
N VAL A 29 0.54 1.30 -2.27
CA VAL A 29 -0.39 0.31 -1.73
C VAL A 29 -0.87 -0.62 -2.83
N PHE A 30 -1.31 -1.80 -2.44
CA PHE A 30 -1.79 -2.83 -3.35
C PHE A 30 -3.12 -3.36 -2.85
N ASP A 31 -3.98 -3.76 -3.79
CA ASP A 31 -5.28 -4.33 -3.44
C ASP A 31 -5.15 -5.75 -2.94
N ARG A 32 -4.16 -6.48 -3.44
CA ARG A 32 -4.01 -7.90 -3.16
C ARG A 32 -2.57 -8.22 -2.84
N LEU A 33 -2.41 -9.24 -2.00
CA LEU A 33 -1.07 -9.64 -1.57
C LEU A 33 -0.24 -10.17 -2.72
N ASP A 34 -0.85 -10.88 -3.66
CA ASP A 34 -0.12 -11.41 -4.80
C ASP A 34 0.40 -10.29 -5.71
N GLU A 35 -0.32 -9.17 -5.79
CA GLU A 35 0.17 -8.02 -6.54
C GLU A 35 1.41 -7.43 -5.87
N LEU A 36 1.40 -7.37 -4.54
CA LEU A 36 2.54 -6.89 -3.80
C LEU A 36 3.76 -7.78 -4.05
N PHE A 37 3.57 -9.08 -3.97
CA PHE A 37 4.68 -10.02 -4.17
C PHE A 37 5.23 -9.94 -5.59
N THR A 38 4.36 -9.74 -6.57
CA THR A 38 4.80 -9.57 -7.95
C THR A 38 5.68 -8.33 -8.08
N PHE A 39 5.24 -7.23 -7.47
CA PHE A 39 6.02 -5.99 -7.48
C PHE A 39 7.39 -6.20 -6.85
N LEU A 40 7.43 -6.85 -5.70
CA LEU A 40 8.69 -7.08 -5.01
C LEU A 40 9.63 -7.93 -5.85
N THR A 41 9.10 -8.97 -6.47
CA THR A 41 9.90 -9.86 -7.29
C THR A 41 10.44 -9.14 -8.51
N GLU A 42 9.61 -8.33 -9.17
CA GLU A 42 10.02 -7.63 -10.37
C GLU A 42 11.07 -6.57 -10.10
N ASN A 43 11.13 -6.07 -8.86
CA ASN A 43 12.08 -5.04 -8.49
C ASN A 43 13.25 -5.60 -7.68
N ASN A 44 13.37 -6.90 -7.59
CA ASN A 44 14.45 -7.59 -6.87
C ASN A 44 14.51 -7.18 -5.41
N LEU A 45 13.34 -7.01 -4.80
CA LEU A 45 13.26 -6.67 -3.39
C LEU A 45 13.11 -7.94 -2.55
N PRO A 46 13.53 -7.90 -1.28
CA PRO A 46 13.53 -9.11 -0.43
C PRO A 46 12.12 -9.46 0.03
N VAL A 47 11.46 -10.35 -0.72
CA VAL A 47 10.08 -10.73 -0.45
C VAL A 47 9.90 -11.29 0.96
N ASP A 48 10.89 -12.03 1.44
CA ASP A 48 10.80 -12.70 2.74
C ASP A 48 11.21 -11.81 3.91
N LYS A 49 11.63 -10.58 3.63
CA LYS A 49 12.09 -9.67 4.68
C LYS A 49 11.26 -8.40 4.81
N VAL A 50 10.31 -8.19 3.90
CA VAL A 50 9.47 -7.00 4.00
C VAL A 50 8.41 -7.22 5.06
N SER A 51 7.97 -6.13 5.67
CA SER A 51 6.85 -6.12 6.61
C SER A 51 5.63 -5.61 5.88
N CYS A 52 4.55 -6.37 5.92
CA CYS A 52 3.30 -6.01 5.24
C CYS A 52 2.29 -5.54 6.27
N PHE A 53 1.55 -4.49 5.93
CA PHE A 53 0.58 -3.89 6.82
C PHE A 53 -0.70 -3.60 6.06
N GLU A 54 -1.81 -3.77 6.75
CA GLU A 54 -3.10 -3.37 6.21
C GLU A 54 -3.32 -1.89 6.52
N VAL A 55 -3.69 -1.14 5.49
CA VAL A 55 -4.02 0.26 5.66
C VAL A 55 -5.41 0.51 5.08
N THR A 56 -6.15 1.41 5.72
CA THR A 56 -7.47 1.78 5.26
C THR A 56 -7.36 3.10 4.52
N ALA A 57 -7.79 3.09 3.28
CA ALA A 57 -7.75 4.29 2.44
C ALA A 57 -9.17 4.76 2.17
N ILE A 58 -9.32 6.07 2.06
CA ILE A 58 -10.59 6.64 1.64
C ILE A 58 -10.63 6.60 0.13
N GLU A 59 -11.54 5.76 -0.39
CA GLU A 59 -11.66 5.57 -1.82
C GLU A 59 -12.54 6.64 -2.44
N GLU A 60 -13.60 6.99 -1.73
CA GLU A 60 -14.57 7.92 -2.25
C GLU A 60 -15.27 8.60 -1.10
N GLN A 61 -15.51 9.88 -1.23
CA GLN A 61 -16.26 10.63 -0.26
C GLN A 61 -17.42 11.31 -0.96
N GLU A 62 -18.63 10.97 -0.52
CA GLU A 62 -19.82 11.55 -1.09
C GLU A 62 -20.05 12.91 -0.47
N LYS A 63 -20.30 13.89 -1.31
CA LYS A 63 -20.56 15.24 -0.85
C LYS A 63 -22.03 15.53 -0.83
N ASP A 64 -22.46 16.18 0.22
CA ASP A 64 -23.82 16.69 0.30
C ASP A 64 -23.94 17.98 -0.49
N LYS A 65 -25.01 18.10 -1.14
CA LYS A 65 -25.29 19.29 -1.91
C LYS A 65 -26.26 20.19 -1.19
#